data_4c4a24582887af7cbb32e9e70a704269
#
_entry.id   4c4a24582887af7cbb32e9e70a704269
#
_cell.length_a   1.000
_cell.length_b   1.000
_cell.length_c   1.000
_cell.angle_alpha   90.00
_cell.angle_beta   90.00
_cell.angle_gamma   90.00
#
_symmetry.space_group_name_H-M   'P 1'
#
loop_
_entity.id
_entity.type
_entity.pdbx_description
1 polymer ?
#
loop_
_entity_poly.entity_id
_entity_poly.type
_entity_poly.pdbx_seq_one_letter_code
_entity_poly.pdbx_strand_id
1 'polypeptide(L)'
;KCLDLFAGTGSLGIEAISRGAHNTVFIESNKKNYRMLKNSVHELNINDKSMILFKDGLAWIKENNLSDFDLIFLDPPFNENYEKKVLDILKKKQNLKSSCKIYVEFSKFTKVEIPDSFTISKEKTLGDVKALLLNNDN
;
A
#
# COMPACT_ATOMS: atom_id res chain seq x y z
N LYS A 1 10.74 -2.79 5.60
CA LYS A 1 10.21 -3.33 4.34
C LYS A 1 8.83 -2.76 4.06
N CYS A 2 8.59 -2.31 2.84
CA CYS A 2 7.34 -1.70 2.42
C CYS A 2 6.57 -2.60 1.43
N LEU A 3 5.24 -2.48 1.46
CA LEU A 3 4.33 -3.07 0.48
C LEU A 3 3.53 -1.95 -0.18
N ASP A 4 3.61 -1.85 -1.50
CA ASP A 4 2.78 -0.96 -2.33
C ASP A 4 1.72 -1.82 -3.04
N LEU A 5 0.54 -1.90 -2.43
CA LEU A 5 -0.46 -2.93 -2.79
C LEU A 5 -1.20 -2.64 -4.10
N PHE A 6 -1.33 -1.39 -4.47
CA PHE A 6 -1.89 -0.92 -5.74
C PHE A 6 -0.91 0.08 -6.34
N ALA A 7 0.22 -0.43 -6.82
CA ALA A 7 1.41 0.39 -7.06
C ALA A 7 1.25 1.42 -8.16
N GLY A 8 0.41 1.17 -9.17
CA GLY A 8 0.32 2.03 -10.33
C GLY A 8 1.68 2.17 -11.01
N THR A 9 2.13 3.39 -11.19
CA THR A 9 3.48 3.67 -11.72
C THR A 9 4.57 3.70 -10.65
N GLY A 10 4.21 3.41 -9.38
CA GLY A 10 5.16 3.19 -8.30
C GLY A 10 5.55 4.39 -7.45
N SER A 11 4.84 5.51 -7.56
CA SER A 11 5.20 6.77 -6.87
C SER A 11 5.44 6.60 -5.37
N LEU A 12 4.53 5.94 -4.65
CA LEU A 12 4.64 5.77 -3.19
C LEU A 12 5.78 4.84 -2.80
N GLY A 13 5.86 3.68 -3.42
CA GLY A 13 6.90 2.70 -3.10
C GLY A 13 8.30 3.15 -3.52
N ILE A 14 8.44 3.85 -4.64
CA ILE A 14 9.71 4.44 -5.09
C ILE A 14 10.15 5.53 -4.13
N GLU A 15 9.23 6.40 -3.70
CA GLU A 15 9.52 7.45 -2.71
C GLU A 15 9.97 6.82 -1.38
N ALA A 16 9.36 5.73 -0.96
CA ALA A 16 9.79 5.01 0.24
C ALA A 16 11.24 4.53 0.13
N ILE A 17 11.64 4.00 -1.02
CA ILE A 17 13.02 3.58 -1.27
C ILE A 17 13.96 4.78 -1.22
N SER A 18 13.59 5.91 -1.85
CA SER A 18 14.41 7.12 -1.85
C SER A 18 14.61 7.71 -0.44
N ARG A 19 13.67 7.45 0.46
CA ARG A 19 13.71 7.88 1.87
C ARG A 19 14.32 6.84 2.82
N GLY A 20 14.89 5.77 2.30
CA GLY A 20 15.66 4.80 3.06
C GLY A 20 14.98 3.47 3.34
N ALA A 21 13.84 3.16 2.72
CA ALA A 21 13.28 1.81 2.80
C ALA A 21 14.29 0.80 2.27
N HIS A 22 14.49 -0.28 3.01
CA HIS A 22 15.45 -1.33 2.64
C HIS A 22 15.02 -2.03 1.36
N ASN A 23 13.74 -2.35 1.25
CA ASN A 23 13.13 -2.86 0.02
C ASN A 23 11.61 -2.60 -0.02
N THR A 24 11.06 -2.64 -1.21
CA THR A 24 9.62 -2.51 -1.45
C THR A 24 9.13 -3.61 -2.39
N VAL A 25 8.02 -4.22 -2.01
CA VAL A 25 7.23 -5.12 -2.87
C VAL A 25 6.11 -4.30 -3.49
N PHE A 26 6.05 -4.30 -4.83
CA PHE A 26 5.03 -3.61 -5.61
C PHE A 26 4.07 -4.63 -6.21
N ILE A 27 2.77 -4.44 -6.00
CA ILE A 27 1.72 -5.26 -6.60
C ILE A 27 0.94 -4.39 -7.56
N GLU A 28 0.85 -4.79 -8.83
CA GLU A 28 0.16 -4.07 -9.88
C GLU A 28 -0.51 -5.03 -10.86
N SER A 29 -1.81 -4.82 -11.12
CA SER A 29 -2.60 -5.68 -12.01
C SER A 29 -2.79 -5.10 -13.42
N ASN A 30 -2.53 -3.82 -13.61
CA ASN A 30 -2.60 -3.19 -14.93
C ASN A 30 -1.28 -3.38 -15.68
N LYS A 31 -1.33 -4.00 -16.85
CA LYS A 31 -0.13 -4.36 -17.62
C LYS A 31 0.70 -3.14 -18.04
N LYS A 32 0.04 -2.04 -18.42
CA LYS A 32 0.70 -0.79 -18.81
C LYS A 32 1.45 -0.19 -17.63
N ASN A 33 0.80 -0.07 -16.48
CA ASN A 33 1.41 0.45 -15.26
C ASN A 33 2.56 -0.44 -14.77
N TYR A 34 2.37 -1.74 -14.81
CA TYR A 34 3.42 -2.71 -14.47
C TYR A 34 4.69 -2.51 -15.31
N ARG A 35 4.54 -2.33 -16.64
CA ARG A 35 5.67 -2.06 -17.54
C ARG A 35 6.34 -0.72 -17.24
N MET A 36 5.55 0.34 -17.00
CA MET A 36 6.06 1.66 -16.64
C MET A 36 6.82 1.62 -15.34
N LEU A 37 6.30 0.92 -14.33
CA LEU A 37 6.95 0.74 -13.05
C LEU A 37 8.30 0.01 -13.19
N LYS A 38 8.35 -1.07 -13.97
CA LYS A 38 9.60 -1.79 -14.25
C LYS A 38 10.64 -0.87 -14.90
N ASN A 39 10.23 -0.06 -15.87
CA ASN A 39 11.12 0.89 -16.52
C ASN A 39 11.65 1.94 -15.54
N SER A 40 10.78 2.51 -14.70
CA SER A 40 11.18 3.50 -13.70
C SER A 40 12.18 2.94 -12.69
N VAL A 41 11.93 1.74 -12.20
CA VAL A 41 12.83 1.03 -11.27
C VAL A 41 14.19 0.78 -11.91
N HIS A 42 14.22 0.39 -13.17
CA HIS A 42 15.45 0.18 -13.94
C HIS A 42 16.22 1.51 -14.14
N GLU A 43 15.55 2.56 -14.61
CA GLU A 43 16.15 3.88 -14.85
C GLU A 43 16.71 4.51 -13.57
N LEU A 44 16.02 4.32 -12.44
CA LEU A 44 16.47 4.81 -11.14
C LEU A 44 17.53 3.92 -10.48
N ASN A 45 17.87 2.80 -11.10
CA ASN A 45 18.87 1.85 -10.62
C ASN A 45 18.57 1.32 -9.19
N ILE A 46 17.31 0.99 -8.93
CA ILE A 46 16.83 0.47 -7.65
C ILE A 46 16.26 -0.95 -7.75
N ASN A 47 16.68 -1.72 -8.74
CA ASN A 47 16.21 -3.09 -8.97
C ASN A 47 16.50 -4.01 -7.77
N ASP A 48 17.62 -3.82 -7.10
CA ASP A 48 18.04 -4.58 -5.92
C ASP A 48 17.17 -4.34 -4.67
N LYS A 49 16.41 -3.24 -4.66
CA LYS A 49 15.49 -2.85 -3.57
C LYS A 49 14.02 -3.03 -3.93
N SER A 50 13.72 -3.56 -5.10
CA SER A 50 12.37 -3.62 -5.66
C SER A 50 12.00 -5.02 -6.10
N MET A 51 10.84 -5.51 -5.66
CA MET A 51 10.20 -6.70 -6.17
C MET A 51 8.86 -6.30 -6.78
N ILE A 52 8.68 -6.51 -8.08
CA ILE A 52 7.49 -6.08 -8.80
C ILE A 52 6.71 -7.31 -9.25
N LEU A 53 5.46 -7.43 -8.80
CA LEU A 53 4.60 -8.57 -9.09
C LEU A 53 3.38 -8.12 -9.91
N PHE A 54 3.17 -8.76 -11.05
CA PHE A 54 1.98 -8.59 -11.87
C PHE A 54 0.86 -9.47 -11.32
N LYS A 55 0.12 -8.92 -10.32
CA LYS A 55 -0.91 -9.64 -9.57
C LYS A 55 -2.07 -8.71 -9.20
N ASP A 56 -3.22 -9.31 -8.92
CA ASP A 56 -4.32 -8.62 -8.25
C ASP A 56 -3.99 -8.40 -6.77
N GLY A 57 -4.11 -7.14 -6.30
CA GLY A 57 -3.74 -6.77 -4.93
C GLY A 57 -4.60 -7.44 -3.87
N LEU A 58 -5.93 -7.53 -4.08
CA LEU A 58 -6.83 -8.20 -3.12
C LEU A 58 -6.56 -9.69 -3.02
N ALA A 59 -6.35 -10.36 -4.15
CA ALA A 59 -6.02 -11.78 -4.17
C ALA A 59 -4.68 -12.03 -3.47
N TRP A 60 -3.67 -11.22 -3.79
CA TRP A 60 -2.34 -11.36 -3.23
C TRP A 60 -2.31 -11.21 -1.70
N ILE A 61 -3.00 -10.19 -1.17
CA ILE A 61 -2.99 -9.93 0.27
C ILE A 61 -3.72 -11.01 1.08
N LYS A 62 -4.70 -11.70 0.49
CA LYS A 62 -5.39 -12.81 1.13
C LYS A 62 -4.47 -14.01 1.33
N GLU A 63 -3.63 -14.30 0.35
CA GLU A 63 -2.83 -15.52 0.26
C GLU A 63 -1.45 -15.41 0.90
N ASN A 64 -0.93 -14.19 1.08
CA ASN A 64 0.46 -13.99 1.50
C ASN A 64 0.60 -13.59 2.96
N ASN A 65 1.77 -13.92 3.51
CA ASN A 65 2.18 -13.52 4.85
C ASN A 65 2.65 -12.06 4.85
N LEU A 66 2.25 -11.29 5.86
CA LEU A 66 2.55 -9.87 5.97
C LEU A 66 3.49 -9.54 7.15
N SER A 67 4.03 -10.55 7.84
CA SER A 67 4.85 -10.38 9.05
C SER A 67 6.14 -9.57 8.83
N ASP A 68 6.61 -9.46 7.60
CA ASP A 68 7.86 -8.75 7.28
C ASP A 68 7.68 -7.26 7.00
N PHE A 69 6.43 -6.82 6.78
CA PHE A 69 6.18 -5.44 6.36
C PHE A 69 6.08 -4.49 7.54
N ASP A 70 6.73 -3.34 7.41
CA ASP A 70 6.71 -2.24 8.38
C ASP A 70 5.75 -1.13 7.96
N LEU A 71 5.51 -1.01 6.65
CA LEU A 71 4.62 -0.01 6.06
C LEU A 71 3.89 -0.61 4.85
N ILE A 72 2.57 -0.46 4.83
CA ILE A 72 1.71 -0.85 3.70
C ILE A 72 1.08 0.41 3.13
N PHE A 73 1.31 0.67 1.83
CA PHE A 73 0.63 1.70 1.07
C PHE A 73 -0.66 1.14 0.46
N LEU A 74 -1.75 1.84 0.69
CA LEU A 74 -3.08 1.51 0.18
C LEU A 74 -3.64 2.72 -0.56
N ASP A 75 -3.39 2.77 -1.85
CA ASP A 75 -3.89 3.79 -2.77
C ASP A 75 -4.59 3.13 -3.95
N PRO A 76 -5.78 2.52 -3.72
CA PRO A 76 -6.49 1.78 -4.74
C PRO A 76 -7.24 2.70 -5.70
N PRO A 77 -7.75 2.17 -6.84
CA PRO A 77 -8.66 2.90 -7.71
C PRO A 77 -9.90 3.40 -6.95
N PHE A 78 -10.34 4.64 -7.23
CA PHE A 78 -11.32 5.37 -6.41
C PHE A 78 -12.76 4.81 -6.39
N ASN A 79 -13.14 3.85 -7.24
CA ASN A 79 -14.56 3.58 -7.50
C ASN A 79 -15.10 2.24 -6.97
N GLU A 80 -14.34 1.47 -6.17
CA GLU A 80 -14.73 0.09 -5.87
C GLU A 80 -14.69 -0.30 -4.38
N ASN A 81 -14.63 0.66 -3.45
CA ASN A 81 -14.49 0.40 -2.01
C ASN A 81 -13.34 -0.54 -1.65
N TYR A 82 -12.26 -0.47 -2.41
CA TYR A 82 -11.08 -1.31 -2.15
C TYR A 82 -10.48 -1.04 -0.78
N GLU A 83 -10.51 0.20 -0.31
CA GLU A 83 -10.00 0.59 1.00
C GLU A 83 -10.66 -0.24 2.10
N LYS A 84 -11.98 -0.31 2.10
CA LYS A 84 -12.73 -1.12 3.07
C LYS A 84 -12.39 -2.60 2.94
N LYS A 85 -12.39 -3.14 1.73
CA LYS A 85 -12.09 -4.55 1.46
C LYS A 85 -10.71 -4.93 1.99
N VAL A 86 -9.70 -4.09 1.74
CA VAL A 86 -8.32 -4.34 2.20
C VAL A 86 -8.22 -4.22 3.71
N LEU A 87 -8.79 -3.18 4.32
CA LEU A 87 -8.76 -3.01 5.77
C LEU A 87 -9.46 -4.15 6.50
N ASP A 88 -10.57 -4.67 5.97
CA ASP A 88 -11.27 -5.84 6.52
C ASP A 88 -10.43 -7.12 6.43
N ILE A 89 -9.60 -7.26 5.38
CA ILE A 89 -8.64 -8.37 5.26
C ILE A 89 -7.51 -8.19 6.27
N LEU A 90 -6.91 -7.00 6.33
CA LEU A 90 -5.80 -6.70 7.24
C LEU A 90 -6.17 -6.89 8.71
N LYS A 91 -7.36 -6.47 9.10
CA LYS A 91 -7.93 -6.68 10.44
C LYS A 91 -7.92 -8.15 10.87
N LYS A 92 -8.11 -9.07 9.91
CA LYS A 92 -8.16 -10.52 10.17
C LYS A 92 -6.78 -11.19 10.11
N LYS A 93 -5.73 -10.47 9.68
CA LYS A 93 -4.37 -11.00 9.55
C LYS A 93 -3.66 -11.02 10.90
N GLN A 94 -3.56 -12.21 11.50
CA GLN A 94 -2.84 -12.40 12.76
C GLN A 94 -1.33 -12.19 12.67
N ASN A 95 -0.79 -12.20 11.45
CA ASN A 95 0.64 -12.06 11.19
C ASN A 95 1.07 -10.64 10.82
N LEU A 96 0.20 -9.66 10.95
CA LEU A 96 0.57 -8.26 10.75
C LEU A 96 1.27 -7.74 12.01
N LYS A 97 2.48 -7.18 11.88
CA LYS A 97 3.22 -6.62 13.02
C LYS A 97 2.40 -5.51 13.70
N SER A 98 2.40 -5.48 15.02
CA SER A 98 1.82 -4.35 15.78
C SER A 98 2.50 -3.01 15.44
N SER A 99 3.78 -3.03 15.06
CA SER A 99 4.51 -1.85 14.60
C SER A 99 4.23 -1.46 13.16
N CYS A 100 3.51 -2.28 12.38
CA CYS A 100 3.21 -1.99 10.99
C CYS A 100 2.27 -0.79 10.87
N LYS A 101 2.65 0.17 10.03
CA LYS A 101 1.80 1.31 9.68
C LYS A 101 1.08 1.05 8.37
N ILE A 102 -0.12 1.60 8.24
CA ILE A 102 -0.89 1.53 7.00
C ILE A 102 -1.16 2.96 6.54
N TYR A 103 -0.68 3.30 5.35
CA TYR A 103 -0.95 4.57 4.69
C TYR A 103 -2.09 4.37 3.70
N VAL A 104 -3.17 5.13 3.85
CA VAL A 104 -4.37 5.00 3.02
C VAL A 104 -4.67 6.32 2.33
N GLU A 105 -4.82 6.29 1.00
CA GLU A 105 -5.34 7.41 0.22
C GLU A 105 -6.72 7.09 -0.35
N PHE A 106 -7.61 8.08 -0.33
CA PHE A 106 -8.95 7.98 -0.92
C PHE A 106 -9.52 9.37 -1.20
N SER A 107 -10.60 9.43 -1.98
CA SER A 107 -11.32 10.68 -2.21
C SER A 107 -11.92 11.19 -0.92
N LYS A 108 -11.74 12.50 -0.61
CA LYS A 108 -12.34 13.13 0.57
C LYS A 108 -13.87 13.05 0.62
N PHE A 109 -14.50 12.80 -0.52
CA PHE A 109 -15.95 12.63 -0.64
C PHE A 109 -16.41 11.19 -0.33
N THR A 110 -15.48 10.24 -0.19
CA THR A 110 -15.76 8.86 0.15
C THR A 110 -15.71 8.70 1.67
N LYS A 111 -16.75 8.08 2.24
CA LYS A 111 -16.73 7.68 3.64
C LYS A 111 -16.04 6.33 3.77
N VAL A 112 -14.88 6.30 4.40
CA VAL A 112 -14.13 5.07 4.70
C VAL A 112 -14.27 4.77 6.19
N GLU A 113 -14.81 3.61 6.50
CA GLU A 113 -14.89 3.10 7.87
C GLU A 113 -13.56 2.44 8.25
N ILE A 114 -12.91 2.95 9.29
CA ILE A 114 -11.68 2.38 9.83
C ILE A 114 -12.06 1.34 10.88
N PRO A 115 -11.65 0.07 10.72
CA PRO A 115 -11.90 -0.96 11.73
C PRO A 115 -11.28 -0.61 13.10
N ASP A 116 -11.91 -1.03 14.20
CA ASP A 116 -11.47 -0.72 15.57
C ASP A 116 -10.05 -1.22 15.90
N SER A 117 -9.53 -2.15 15.12
CA SER A 117 -8.15 -2.65 15.25
C SER A 117 -7.08 -1.69 14.71
N PHE A 118 -7.50 -0.55 14.17
CA PHE A 118 -6.59 0.47 13.67
C PHE A 118 -6.95 1.83 14.25
N THR A 119 -5.95 2.61 14.63
CA THR A 119 -6.12 4.00 15.08
C THR A 119 -5.46 4.96 14.09
N ILE A 120 -6.11 6.11 13.87
CA ILE A 120 -5.58 7.17 13.01
C ILE A 120 -4.50 7.91 13.79
N SER A 121 -3.24 7.83 13.33
CA SER A 121 -2.12 8.57 13.93
C SER A 121 -1.87 9.91 13.24
N LYS A 122 -2.14 10.01 11.94
CA LYS A 122 -2.04 11.25 11.17
C LYS A 122 -3.11 11.30 10.09
N GLU A 123 -3.56 12.50 9.78
CA GLU A 123 -4.54 12.78 8.75
C GLU A 123 -4.14 14.04 7.98
N LYS A 124 -4.30 14.01 6.66
CA LYS A 124 -4.04 15.16 5.79
C LYS A 124 -5.02 15.14 4.61
N THR A 125 -5.53 16.31 4.25
CA THR A 125 -6.30 16.50 3.04
C THR A 125 -5.57 17.48 2.12
N LEU A 126 -5.38 17.10 0.87
CA LEU A 126 -4.79 17.91 -0.17
C LEU A 126 -5.68 17.85 -1.41
N GLY A 127 -6.30 19.00 -1.78
CA GLY A 127 -7.31 19.02 -2.84
C GLY A 127 -8.47 18.08 -2.50
N ASP A 128 -8.76 17.13 -3.39
CA ASP A 128 -9.83 16.15 -3.24
C ASP A 128 -9.36 14.81 -2.65
N VAL A 129 -8.09 14.72 -2.29
CA VAL A 129 -7.49 13.51 -1.74
C VAL A 129 -7.33 13.63 -0.23
N LYS A 130 -7.79 12.62 0.49
CA LYS A 130 -7.56 12.44 1.91
C LYS A 130 -6.58 11.28 2.14
N ALA A 131 -5.58 11.53 2.98
CA ALA A 131 -4.60 10.55 3.37
C ALA A 131 -4.65 10.31 4.88
N LEU A 132 -4.61 9.05 5.28
CA LEU A 132 -4.53 8.62 6.68
C LEU A 132 -3.29 7.78 6.89
N LEU A 133 -2.63 7.96 8.03
CA LEU A 133 -1.66 7.01 8.54
C LEU A 133 -2.27 6.29 9.73
N LEU A 134 -2.40 4.98 9.64
CA LEU A 134 -3.00 4.15 10.66
C LEU A 134 -1.94 3.37 11.43
N ASN A 135 -2.12 3.27 12.73
CA ASN A 135 -1.42 2.30 13.58
C ASN A 135 -2.20 0.98 13.57
N ASN A 136 -1.48 -0.12 13.64
CA ASN A 136 -2.06 -1.44 13.90
C ASN A 136 -2.08 -1.66 15.42
N ASP A 137 -3.26 -1.85 15.98
CA ASP A 137 -3.47 -2.03 17.43
C ASP A 137 -3.73 -3.52 17.80
N ASN A 138 -3.52 -4.44 16.84
CA ASN A 138 -3.63 -5.90 17.08
C ASN A 138 -2.37 -6.47 17.72
#